data_0dba99f94def83e3e2d66ed6b21d882f
#
_entry.id   0dba99f94def83e3e2d66ed6b21d882f
#
_cell.length_a   1.000
_cell.length_b   1.000
_cell.length_c   1.000
_cell.angle_alpha   90.00
_cell.angle_beta   90.00
_cell.angle_gamma   90.00
#
_symmetry.space_group_name_H-M   'P 1'
#
loop_
_entity.id
_entity.type
_entity.pdbx_description
1 polymer ?
#
loop_
_entity_poly.entity_id
_entity_poly.type
_entity_poly.pdbx_seq_one_letter_code
_entity_poly.pdbx_strand_id
1 'polypeptide(L)'
;MKKLLLHSTLKIAAVVLLVTSCVNQEYDLSNVNPEITLCESGLAFPVGSTQKITIKDLLNSGDQSIFSKSEDGTLYISSNGTLAVDKAIPSLLDLSGVKLENLTFKKDHLYSKESVVIPPEVGEGEFSIPDGVLPKKELETQVFDVEFSLDLPKEIKRINNLVLNKDAKVEVTVSVKDPFISKGTLVPDVNVDLSDFLQIDGVDGVINLSKLILDEKNGYTATGVYSITGLNIDFSEYSGKIDIVKKSTISGSVSLTGAATDKSTIEKSSNMEFYLAVSYKDLTVEKADANVDYQLEAINQVVDLTSLPEILRGDDVCLDVYNPYIVLDLTTNSGIPLDAVLSVVPYKRGAPVPSFDMVAELDIPSSESSDKAVSQKIWIGGREDGLGSDIHFVQAN
;
A
#
# COMPACT_ATOMS: atom_id res chain seq x y z
N MET A 1 -8.07 -7.97 -13.13
CA MET A 1 -7.57 -8.29 -11.78
C MET A 1 -6.08 -8.52 -11.87
N LYS A 2 -5.28 -7.46 -11.67
CA LYS A 2 -3.82 -7.57 -11.56
C LYS A 2 -3.52 -7.97 -10.12
N LYS A 3 -3.00 -9.18 -9.92
CA LYS A 3 -2.47 -9.60 -8.62
C LYS A 3 -1.26 -8.73 -8.31
N LEU A 4 -1.39 -7.83 -7.34
CA LEU A 4 -0.25 -7.17 -6.72
C LEU A 4 0.51 -8.24 -5.92
N LEU A 5 1.59 -8.74 -6.48
CA LEU A 5 2.55 -9.57 -5.77
C LEU A 5 3.49 -8.62 -5.01
N LEU A 6 3.23 -8.46 -3.73
CA LEU A 6 4.17 -7.83 -2.82
C LEU A 6 5.36 -8.77 -2.62
N HIS A 7 6.47 -8.50 -3.26
CA HIS A 7 7.70 -9.26 -3.08
C HIS A 7 8.59 -8.52 -2.07
N SER A 8 8.49 -8.89 -0.81
CA SER A 8 9.53 -8.52 0.15
C SER A 8 10.63 -9.59 0.11
N THR A 9 11.76 -9.27 -0.46
CA THR A 9 12.94 -10.12 -0.44
C THR A 9 13.89 -9.63 0.64
N LEU A 10 14.01 -10.40 1.72
CA LEU A 10 15.01 -10.17 2.74
C LEU A 10 16.32 -10.84 2.25
N LYS A 11 17.30 -10.05 1.89
CA LYS A 11 18.63 -10.56 1.54
C LYS A 11 19.52 -10.51 2.78
N ILE A 12 19.78 -11.65 3.36
CA ILE A 12 20.79 -11.76 4.42
C ILE A 12 22.15 -11.81 3.75
N ALA A 13 22.84 -10.68 3.73
CA ALA A 13 24.21 -10.59 3.20
C ALA A 13 25.18 -10.63 4.36
N ALA A 14 26.00 -11.65 4.39
CA ALA A 14 27.23 -11.81 5.14
C ALA A 14 27.15 -11.74 6.69
N VAL A 15 27.26 -12.88 7.31
CA VAL A 15 27.77 -12.95 8.68
C VAL A 15 29.29 -12.88 8.60
N VAL A 16 29.87 -11.75 8.97
CA VAL A 16 31.33 -11.58 8.99
C VAL A 16 31.81 -11.71 10.43
N LEU A 17 32.50 -12.81 10.69
CA LEU A 17 33.16 -13.04 11.96
C LEU A 17 34.62 -12.58 11.81
N LEU A 18 34.97 -11.47 12.44
CA LEU A 18 36.39 -11.05 12.54
C LEU A 18 37.08 -11.91 13.58
N VAL A 19 37.90 -12.82 13.11
CA VAL A 19 38.79 -13.57 13.98
C VAL A 19 40.07 -12.73 14.14
N THR A 20 40.18 -11.95 15.20
CA THR A 20 41.48 -11.47 15.62
C THR A 20 42.21 -12.62 16.30
N SER A 21 43.05 -13.26 15.56
CA SER A 21 44.03 -14.13 16.17
C SER A 21 44.91 -13.27 17.10
N CYS A 22 44.58 -13.24 18.38
CA CYS A 22 45.56 -12.90 19.37
C CYS A 22 46.66 -13.97 19.27
N VAL A 23 47.71 -13.66 18.52
CA VAL A 23 48.96 -14.39 18.69
C VAL A 23 49.41 -14.07 20.10
N ASN A 24 49.01 -14.93 21.03
CA ASN A 24 49.55 -14.87 22.38
C ASN A 24 51.04 -15.07 22.24
N GLN A 25 51.83 -14.04 22.58
CA GLN A 25 53.29 -14.08 22.52
C GLN A 25 53.90 -15.13 23.49
N GLU A 26 53.07 -15.85 24.23
CA GLU A 26 53.46 -16.93 25.12
C GLU A 26 53.79 -18.26 24.45
N TYR A 27 53.56 -18.39 23.14
CA TYR A 27 54.11 -19.53 22.39
C TYR A 27 55.49 -19.22 21.89
N ASP A 28 56.43 -19.11 22.81
CA ASP A 28 57.88 -19.14 22.49
C ASP A 28 58.25 -20.59 22.15
N LEU A 29 58.16 -20.91 20.87
CA LEU A 29 58.59 -22.21 20.34
C LEU A 29 60.12 -22.39 20.36
N SER A 30 60.89 -21.37 20.82
CA SER A 30 62.36 -21.49 20.97
C SER A 30 62.79 -22.40 22.14
N ASN A 31 61.87 -22.73 23.04
CA ASN A 31 62.11 -23.55 24.20
C ASN A 31 61.35 -24.93 24.21
N VAL A 32 60.98 -25.41 23.05
CA VAL A 32 60.43 -26.76 22.96
C VAL A 32 61.58 -27.72 23.23
N ASN A 33 61.60 -28.30 24.44
CA ASN A 33 62.49 -29.37 24.79
C ASN A 33 61.86 -30.69 24.20
N PRO A 34 62.38 -31.23 23.10
CA PRO A 34 61.81 -32.43 22.52
C PRO A 34 62.12 -33.59 23.43
N GLU A 35 61.17 -34.05 24.22
CA GLU A 35 61.32 -35.37 24.85
C GLU A 35 61.23 -36.44 23.76
N ILE A 36 62.39 -37.02 23.46
CA ILE A 36 62.50 -38.12 22.51
C ILE A 36 62.19 -39.40 23.29
N THR A 37 61.00 -39.93 23.11
CA THR A 37 60.70 -41.26 23.62
C THR A 37 61.25 -42.30 22.63
N LEU A 38 62.27 -43.02 23.04
CA LEU A 38 62.81 -44.13 22.27
C LEU A 38 61.92 -45.34 22.48
N CYS A 39 61.18 -45.74 21.47
CA CYS A 39 60.43 -47.02 21.46
C CYS A 39 61.32 -48.09 20.85
N GLU A 40 61.19 -49.32 21.32
CA GLU A 40 61.98 -50.51 20.95
C GLU A 40 61.97 -50.90 19.46
N SER A 41 61.23 -50.21 18.62
CA SER A 41 61.02 -50.50 17.18
C SER A 41 61.77 -49.60 16.19
N GLY A 42 62.75 -48.80 16.69
CA GLY A 42 63.59 -48.02 15.79
C GLY A 42 63.39 -46.53 15.89
N LEU A 43 64.49 -45.80 15.68
CA LEU A 43 64.54 -44.33 15.62
C LEU A 43 63.98 -43.88 14.26
N ALA A 44 62.81 -43.32 14.22
CA ALA A 44 62.33 -42.60 13.02
C ALA A 44 62.72 -41.12 13.13
N PHE A 45 63.72 -40.73 12.38
CA PHE A 45 63.98 -39.31 12.17
C PHE A 45 63.04 -38.82 11.07
N PRO A 46 62.26 -37.80 11.30
CA PRO A 46 61.55 -37.17 10.20
C PRO A 46 62.57 -36.44 9.32
N VAL A 47 62.97 -37.05 8.21
CA VAL A 47 63.79 -36.46 7.17
C VAL A 47 62.88 -35.74 6.23
N GLY A 48 62.34 -34.66 6.67
CA GLY A 48 61.52 -33.78 5.86
C GLY A 48 61.67 -32.33 6.37
N SER A 49 61.89 -31.41 5.48
CA SER A 49 61.72 -30.01 5.81
C SER A 49 60.24 -29.82 6.22
N THR A 50 60.04 -29.51 7.47
CA THR A 50 58.69 -29.09 7.91
C THR A 50 58.39 -27.82 7.13
N GLN A 51 57.55 -27.93 6.14
CA GLN A 51 57.01 -26.72 5.52
C GLN A 51 56.33 -25.93 6.64
N LYS A 52 56.71 -24.66 6.74
CA LYS A 52 56.06 -23.76 7.67
C LYS A 52 54.58 -23.69 7.30
N ILE A 53 53.75 -24.43 7.98
CA ILE A 53 52.32 -24.38 7.79
C ILE A 53 51.89 -23.07 8.39
N THR A 54 51.48 -22.15 7.55
CA THR A 54 50.89 -20.88 8.00
C THR A 54 49.39 -21.04 8.19
N ILE A 55 48.80 -20.21 9.06
CA ILE A 55 47.35 -20.17 9.21
C ILE A 55 46.68 -20.02 7.83
N LYS A 56 47.30 -19.27 6.92
CA LYS A 56 46.84 -19.12 5.54
C LYS A 56 46.73 -20.47 4.80
N ASP A 57 47.72 -21.35 4.99
CA ASP A 57 47.74 -22.69 4.32
C ASP A 57 46.67 -23.62 4.91
N LEU A 58 46.34 -23.44 6.19
CA LEU A 58 45.26 -24.18 6.87
C LEU A 58 43.90 -23.67 6.48
N LEU A 59 43.74 -22.39 6.17
CA LEU A 59 42.48 -21.74 5.85
C LEU A 59 42.16 -21.74 4.35
N ASN A 60 43.17 -21.91 3.47
CA ASN A 60 43.00 -21.88 2.01
C ASN A 60 42.74 -23.27 1.37
N SER A 61 42.22 -24.21 2.09
CA SER A 61 41.98 -25.55 1.56
C SER A 61 40.66 -25.67 0.73
N GLY A 62 40.58 -24.92 -0.39
CA GLY A 62 39.54 -25.14 -1.40
C GLY A 62 38.88 -23.88 -1.98
N ASP A 63 38.30 -24.00 -3.16
CA ASP A 63 37.63 -22.94 -3.91
C ASP A 63 36.35 -22.36 -3.23
N GLN A 64 35.98 -22.85 -2.06
CA GLN A 64 34.84 -22.41 -1.26
C GLN A 64 35.24 -21.96 0.14
N SER A 65 36.42 -21.32 0.26
CA SER A 65 36.85 -20.81 1.56
C SER A 65 35.92 -19.68 2.02
N ILE A 66 35.28 -19.87 3.19
CA ILE A 66 34.55 -18.81 3.88
C ILE A 66 35.47 -17.78 4.52
N PHE A 67 36.78 -18.00 4.47
CA PHE A 67 37.79 -17.07 4.99
C PHE A 67 38.23 -16.10 3.91
N SER A 68 38.22 -14.85 4.27
CA SER A 68 38.70 -13.75 3.45
C SER A 68 39.71 -12.92 4.25
N LYS A 69 40.53 -12.15 3.54
CA LYS A 69 41.53 -11.28 4.14
C LYS A 69 41.29 -9.89 3.63
N SER A 70 41.15 -8.91 4.53
CA SER A 70 41.08 -7.51 4.18
C SER A 70 42.48 -6.93 3.81
N GLU A 71 42.51 -5.72 3.27
CA GLU A 71 43.75 -5.04 2.86
C GLU A 71 44.73 -4.78 4.03
N ASP A 72 44.19 -4.55 5.23
CA ASP A 72 44.93 -4.38 6.47
C ASP A 72 45.49 -5.70 7.03
N GLY A 73 45.14 -6.82 6.42
CA GLY A 73 45.64 -8.12 6.83
C GLY A 73 44.72 -8.89 7.79
N THR A 74 43.62 -8.28 8.21
CA THR A 74 42.62 -8.92 9.10
C THR A 74 41.94 -10.08 8.38
N LEU A 75 41.83 -11.22 9.07
CA LEU A 75 41.07 -12.38 8.59
C LEU A 75 39.64 -12.30 9.05
N TYR A 76 38.71 -12.54 8.14
CA TYR A 76 37.29 -12.62 8.46
C TYR A 76 36.64 -13.87 7.87
N ILE A 77 35.62 -14.32 8.54
CA ILE A 77 34.76 -15.42 8.09
C ILE A 77 33.48 -14.77 7.56
N SER A 78 33.09 -15.11 6.34
CA SER A 78 31.82 -14.63 5.79
C SER A 78 30.96 -15.76 5.24
N SER A 79 29.69 -15.71 5.53
CA SER A 79 28.66 -16.57 4.93
C SER A 79 27.54 -15.71 4.40
N ASN A 80 27.13 -15.96 3.16
CA ASN A 80 26.06 -15.24 2.49
C ASN A 80 24.84 -16.16 2.32
N GLY A 81 23.68 -15.64 2.58
CA GLY A 81 22.42 -16.32 2.34
C GLY A 81 21.37 -15.38 1.81
N THR A 82 20.40 -15.90 1.12
CA THR A 82 19.24 -15.14 0.68
C THR A 82 18.00 -15.77 1.30
N LEU A 83 17.23 -14.97 2.01
CA LEU A 83 15.93 -15.35 2.52
C LEU A 83 14.87 -14.58 1.73
N ALA A 84 14.10 -15.31 0.92
CA ALA A 84 12.93 -14.73 0.27
C ALA A 84 11.71 -14.97 1.17
N VAL A 85 11.10 -13.89 1.63
CA VAL A 85 9.80 -13.94 2.30
C VAL A 85 8.74 -13.74 1.24
N ASP A 86 8.27 -14.84 0.67
CA ASP A 86 7.25 -14.84 -0.37
C ASP A 86 5.83 -14.75 0.24
N LYS A 87 5.73 -14.26 1.45
CA LYS A 87 4.44 -13.90 2.04
C LYS A 87 4.17 -12.45 1.70
N ALA A 88 3.50 -12.26 0.55
CA ALA A 88 2.71 -11.06 0.35
C ALA A 88 1.96 -10.81 1.67
N ILE A 89 2.07 -9.60 2.21
CA ILE A 89 1.02 -9.08 3.09
C ILE A 89 -0.16 -9.04 2.13
N PRO A 90 -1.07 -10.04 2.19
CA PRO A 90 -1.94 -10.23 1.06
C PRO A 90 -2.91 -9.08 1.01
N SER A 91 -3.72 -9.07 0.02
CA SER A 91 -5.07 -8.47 -0.08
C SER A 91 -5.81 -8.16 1.24
N LEU A 92 -5.15 -8.25 2.39
CA LEU A 92 -5.60 -7.75 3.69
C LEU A 92 -6.05 -6.30 3.64
N LEU A 93 -5.53 -5.56 2.69
CA LEU A 93 -5.83 -4.17 2.43
C LEU A 93 -6.55 -3.97 1.11
N ASP A 94 -7.29 -4.98 0.63
CA ASP A 94 -8.23 -4.76 -0.46
C ASP A 94 -9.40 -3.90 0.04
N LEU A 95 -9.12 -2.62 0.16
CA LEU A 95 -10.11 -1.57 0.42
C LEU A 95 -10.86 -1.17 -0.86
N SER A 96 -10.84 -2.02 -1.89
CA SER A 96 -11.46 -1.74 -3.19
C SER A 96 -12.99 -1.65 -3.14
N GLY A 97 -13.58 -1.87 -2.01
CA GLY A 97 -15.02 -2.06 -1.84
C GLY A 97 -15.78 -0.92 -1.19
N VAL A 98 -15.39 0.36 -1.39
CA VAL A 98 -16.26 1.48 -0.97
C VAL A 98 -17.56 1.40 -1.76
N LYS A 99 -18.67 1.20 -1.05
CA LYS A 99 -20.00 1.16 -1.64
C LYS A 99 -20.76 2.43 -1.24
N LEU A 100 -21.18 3.19 -2.24
CA LEU A 100 -22.13 4.29 -2.11
C LEU A 100 -23.36 3.97 -2.93
N GLU A 101 -24.52 4.18 -2.35
CA GLU A 101 -25.78 4.00 -3.07
C GLU A 101 -26.04 5.17 -4.01
N ASN A 102 -26.55 4.86 -5.21
CA ASN A 102 -26.96 5.87 -6.17
C ASN A 102 -28.21 6.58 -5.68
N LEU A 103 -28.25 7.91 -5.88
CA LEU A 103 -29.41 8.69 -5.53
C LEU A 103 -30.27 8.93 -6.77
N THR A 104 -31.56 8.91 -6.60
CA THR A 104 -32.53 9.23 -7.66
C THR A 104 -33.58 10.18 -7.13
N PHE A 105 -33.70 11.33 -7.78
CA PHE A 105 -34.74 12.33 -7.53
C PHE A 105 -35.70 12.35 -8.71
N LYS A 106 -36.98 12.45 -8.43
CA LYS A 106 -38.05 12.55 -9.44
C LYS A 106 -38.99 13.68 -9.05
N LYS A 107 -39.31 14.56 -10.00
CA LYS A 107 -40.40 15.50 -9.89
C LYS A 107 -41.42 15.19 -10.99
N ASP A 108 -42.54 14.57 -10.59
CA ASP A 108 -43.67 14.37 -11.45
C ASP A 108 -44.37 15.70 -11.74
N HIS A 109 -44.92 15.83 -12.92
CA HIS A 109 -45.64 17.01 -13.35
C HIS A 109 -44.80 18.32 -13.19
N LEU A 110 -43.53 18.34 -13.65
CA LEU A 110 -42.74 19.55 -13.66
C LEU A 110 -43.48 20.70 -14.33
N TYR A 111 -44.03 20.39 -15.52
CA TYR A 111 -44.94 21.26 -16.23
C TYR A 111 -46.14 20.43 -16.73
N SER A 112 -47.33 21.07 -16.73
CA SER A 112 -48.54 20.43 -17.23
C SER A 112 -48.82 20.90 -18.66
N LYS A 113 -49.14 20.01 -19.53
CA LYS A 113 -49.55 20.29 -20.91
C LYS A 113 -50.87 21.07 -20.97
N GLU A 114 -51.73 20.92 -19.97
CA GLU A 114 -52.98 21.66 -19.85
C GLU A 114 -52.75 23.16 -19.64
N SER A 115 -51.55 23.56 -19.22
CA SER A 115 -51.19 24.97 -19.11
C SER A 115 -50.97 25.62 -20.46
N VAL A 116 -50.85 24.84 -21.54
CA VAL A 116 -50.60 25.36 -22.90
C VAL A 116 -51.90 25.47 -23.66
N VAL A 117 -52.28 26.70 -23.95
CA VAL A 117 -53.48 27.01 -24.79
C VAL A 117 -53.08 26.92 -26.26
N ILE A 118 -53.65 25.98 -27.00
CA ILE A 118 -53.44 25.89 -28.45
C ILE A 118 -54.21 26.97 -29.13
N PRO A 119 -53.57 27.91 -29.84
CA PRO A 119 -54.27 28.96 -30.58
C PRO A 119 -55.15 28.37 -31.67
N PRO A 120 -56.40 28.81 -31.82
CA PRO A 120 -57.37 28.20 -32.76
C PRO A 120 -56.93 28.33 -34.23
N GLU A 121 -56.01 29.25 -34.52
CA GLU A 121 -55.51 29.53 -35.87
C GLU A 121 -54.36 28.60 -36.26
N VAL A 122 -53.80 27.87 -35.27
CA VAL A 122 -52.67 26.93 -35.53
C VAL A 122 -53.29 25.60 -35.98
N GLY A 123 -53.13 25.28 -37.24
CA GLY A 123 -53.50 23.97 -37.79
C GLY A 123 -52.54 22.85 -37.28
N GLU A 124 -51.82 22.22 -38.19
CA GLU A 124 -50.81 21.17 -37.85
C GLU A 124 -49.37 21.75 -37.70
N GLY A 125 -49.24 23.05 -37.43
CA GLY A 125 -47.95 23.70 -37.36
C GLY A 125 -47.41 23.91 -35.95
N GLU A 126 -46.11 24.13 -35.85
CA GLU A 126 -45.42 24.51 -34.61
C GLU A 126 -45.82 25.93 -34.18
N PHE A 127 -46.05 26.13 -32.91
CA PHE A 127 -46.30 27.46 -32.33
C PHE A 127 -45.47 27.68 -31.07
N SER A 128 -45.07 28.94 -30.83
CA SER A 128 -44.35 29.33 -29.62
C SER A 128 -45.23 29.41 -28.40
N ILE A 129 -44.76 28.93 -27.30
CA ILE A 129 -45.39 29.07 -25.99
C ILE A 129 -44.89 30.39 -25.40
N PRO A 130 -45.80 31.35 -25.12
CA PRO A 130 -45.39 32.66 -24.59
C PRO A 130 -44.68 32.52 -23.24
N ASP A 131 -43.70 33.42 -23.01
CA ASP A 131 -42.99 33.49 -21.74
C ASP A 131 -44.00 33.68 -20.58
N GLY A 132 -43.79 32.97 -19.48
CA GLY A 132 -44.64 33.02 -18.29
C GLY A 132 -45.78 32.02 -18.28
N VAL A 133 -46.15 31.41 -19.42
CA VAL A 133 -47.13 30.27 -19.45
C VAL A 133 -46.51 29.04 -18.72
N LEU A 134 -45.21 28.84 -18.90
CA LEU A 134 -44.42 27.81 -18.21
C LEU A 134 -43.38 28.52 -17.33
N PRO A 135 -43.74 29.00 -16.13
CA PRO A 135 -42.88 29.79 -15.28
C PRO A 135 -41.78 28.90 -14.66
N LYS A 136 -40.72 29.54 -14.15
CA LYS A 136 -39.70 28.87 -13.33
C LYS A 136 -40.37 28.02 -12.25
N LYS A 137 -39.98 26.77 -12.16
CA LYS A 137 -40.50 25.80 -11.18
C LYS A 137 -39.50 25.55 -10.10
N GLU A 138 -39.89 25.79 -8.86
CA GLU A 138 -39.12 25.41 -7.69
C GLU A 138 -39.27 23.90 -7.45
N LEU A 139 -38.16 23.27 -7.14
CA LEU A 139 -38.12 21.88 -6.69
C LEU A 139 -38.16 21.88 -5.17
N GLU A 140 -39.02 21.05 -4.62
CA GLU A 140 -39.03 20.84 -3.16
C GLU A 140 -37.71 20.23 -2.73
N THR A 141 -37.09 20.78 -1.70
CA THR A 141 -35.87 20.21 -1.13
C THR A 141 -36.12 18.80 -0.65
N GLN A 142 -35.35 17.86 -1.16
CA GLN A 142 -35.35 16.49 -0.71
C GLN A 142 -34.04 16.14 -0.02
N VAL A 143 -34.17 15.40 1.07
CA VAL A 143 -33.02 14.89 1.85
C VAL A 143 -32.97 13.40 1.63
N PHE A 144 -31.80 12.91 1.29
CA PHE A 144 -31.51 11.50 1.07
C PHE A 144 -30.49 11.04 2.10
N ASP A 145 -30.70 9.85 2.62
CA ASP A 145 -29.67 9.15 3.37
C ASP A 145 -28.75 8.43 2.38
N VAL A 146 -27.45 8.68 2.52
CA VAL A 146 -26.41 8.04 1.72
C VAL A 146 -25.66 7.08 2.62
N GLU A 147 -25.79 5.81 2.32
CA GLU A 147 -25.09 4.77 3.07
C GLU A 147 -23.68 4.59 2.51
N PHE A 148 -22.71 4.74 3.39
CA PHE A 148 -21.30 4.42 3.13
C PHE A 148 -20.96 3.14 3.90
N SER A 149 -20.49 2.14 3.21
CA SER A 149 -20.09 0.87 3.81
C SER A 149 -18.72 0.47 3.33
N LEU A 150 -17.86 0.08 4.28
CA LEU A 150 -16.53 -0.44 4.04
C LEU A 150 -16.24 -1.56 5.03
N ASP A 151 -15.98 -2.76 4.52
CA ASP A 151 -15.57 -3.89 5.33
C ASP A 151 -14.06 -3.82 5.54
N LEU A 152 -13.63 -3.70 6.81
CA LEU A 152 -12.22 -3.69 7.18
C LEU A 152 -11.74 -5.10 7.50
N PRO A 153 -10.57 -5.49 7.02
CA PRO A 153 -9.89 -6.67 7.51
C PRO A 153 -9.70 -6.58 9.04
N LYS A 154 -9.76 -7.73 9.73
CA LYS A 154 -9.63 -7.81 11.20
C LYS A 154 -8.29 -7.28 11.73
N GLU A 155 -7.29 -7.26 10.87
CA GLU A 155 -5.95 -6.78 11.13
C GLU A 155 -5.87 -5.24 11.18
N ILE A 156 -6.83 -4.54 10.56
CA ILE A 156 -6.92 -3.08 10.62
C ILE A 156 -7.69 -2.70 11.88
N LYS A 157 -6.99 -2.10 12.83
CA LYS A 157 -7.61 -1.64 14.08
C LYS A 157 -8.30 -0.29 13.93
N ARG A 158 -7.74 0.57 13.09
CA ARG A 158 -8.23 1.93 12.90
C ARG A 158 -7.72 2.48 11.57
N ILE A 159 -8.57 3.22 10.88
CA ILE A 159 -8.18 4.05 9.75
C ILE A 159 -8.07 5.50 10.24
N ASN A 160 -6.98 6.17 9.89
CA ASN A 160 -6.78 7.58 10.16
C ASN A 160 -7.19 8.43 8.95
N ASN A 161 -6.87 7.96 7.75
CA ASN A 161 -7.19 8.66 6.51
C ASN A 161 -7.33 7.67 5.34
N LEU A 162 -8.20 8.02 4.37
CA LEU A 162 -8.35 7.32 3.10
C LEU A 162 -8.15 8.28 1.94
N VAL A 163 -7.35 7.88 0.98
CA VAL A 163 -7.19 8.59 -0.29
C VAL A 163 -7.81 7.73 -1.38
N LEU A 164 -8.80 8.29 -2.07
CA LEU A 164 -9.45 7.63 -3.19
C LEU A 164 -8.59 7.69 -4.45
N ASN A 165 -8.83 6.76 -5.35
CA ASN A 165 -8.23 6.75 -6.67
C ASN A 165 -8.55 8.07 -7.38
N LYS A 166 -7.56 8.64 -8.06
CA LYS A 166 -7.70 9.88 -8.87
C LYS A 166 -8.79 9.81 -9.94
N ASP A 167 -9.22 8.60 -10.33
CA ASP A 167 -10.29 8.38 -11.30
C ASP A 167 -11.67 8.32 -10.67
N ALA A 168 -11.77 8.45 -9.33
CA ALA A 168 -13.02 8.50 -8.60
C ALA A 168 -13.88 9.70 -9.03
N LYS A 169 -15.13 9.45 -9.40
CA LYS A 169 -16.03 10.47 -9.96
C LYS A 169 -17.44 10.33 -9.44
N VAL A 170 -18.10 11.49 -9.39
CA VAL A 170 -19.55 11.62 -9.28
C VAL A 170 -20.10 11.97 -10.65
N GLU A 171 -21.08 11.23 -11.13
CA GLU A 171 -21.83 11.54 -12.34
C GLU A 171 -23.24 11.96 -11.95
N VAL A 172 -23.65 13.16 -12.35
CA VAL A 172 -24.98 13.66 -12.15
C VAL A 172 -25.67 13.77 -13.49
N THR A 173 -26.67 12.91 -13.71
CA THR A 173 -27.45 12.90 -14.94
C THR A 173 -28.80 13.55 -14.68
N VAL A 174 -29.13 14.53 -15.49
CA VAL A 174 -30.44 15.19 -15.48
C VAL A 174 -31.15 14.85 -16.77
N SER A 175 -32.44 14.51 -16.67
CA SER A 175 -33.25 14.23 -17.83
C SER A 175 -34.69 14.68 -17.65
N VAL A 176 -35.34 14.97 -18.76
CA VAL A 176 -36.76 15.25 -18.81
C VAL A 176 -37.44 14.20 -19.68
N LYS A 177 -38.48 13.59 -19.14
CA LYS A 177 -39.33 12.63 -19.86
C LYS A 177 -40.64 13.28 -20.28
N ASP A 178 -41.18 12.74 -21.35
CA ASP A 178 -42.47 13.18 -21.94
C ASP A 178 -42.52 14.71 -22.17
N PRO A 179 -41.51 15.35 -22.79
CA PRO A 179 -41.60 16.74 -23.06
C PRO A 179 -42.70 17.01 -24.10
N PHE A 180 -43.70 17.74 -23.74
CA PHE A 180 -44.77 18.16 -24.66
C PHE A 180 -44.36 19.38 -25.52
N ILE A 181 -43.08 19.70 -25.54
CA ILE A 181 -42.43 20.75 -26.37
C ILE A 181 -41.63 20.11 -27.48
N SER A 182 -41.69 20.68 -28.66
CA SER A 182 -40.86 20.30 -29.80
C SER A 182 -39.47 20.96 -29.77
N LYS A 183 -39.42 22.20 -29.20
CA LYS A 183 -38.22 23.01 -28.99
C LYS A 183 -38.29 23.71 -27.64
N GLY A 184 -37.13 24.06 -27.13
CA GLY A 184 -36.99 24.82 -25.90
C GLY A 184 -35.73 24.43 -25.14
N THR A 185 -35.31 25.31 -24.27
CA THR A 185 -34.11 25.09 -23.44
C THR A 185 -34.54 25.07 -21.98
N LEU A 186 -34.29 23.90 -21.34
CA LEU A 186 -34.44 23.77 -19.90
C LEU A 186 -33.07 23.96 -19.24
N VAL A 187 -33.03 24.82 -18.24
CA VAL A 187 -31.85 25.07 -17.41
C VAL A 187 -32.18 24.65 -15.98
N PRO A 188 -31.55 23.59 -15.48
CA PRO A 188 -31.71 23.17 -14.10
C PRO A 188 -30.77 23.99 -13.20
N ASP A 189 -31.31 24.98 -12.50
CA ASP A 189 -30.59 25.66 -11.41
C ASP A 189 -30.80 24.87 -10.12
N VAL A 190 -30.17 23.68 -10.11
CA VAL A 190 -30.34 22.67 -9.05
C VAL A 190 -28.98 22.45 -8.38
N ASN A 191 -29.01 22.41 -7.06
CA ASN A 191 -27.88 22.06 -6.22
C ASN A 191 -28.03 20.63 -5.71
N VAL A 192 -26.97 19.85 -5.86
CA VAL A 192 -26.77 18.54 -5.24
C VAL A 192 -25.70 18.70 -4.18
N ASP A 193 -26.08 18.68 -2.92
CA ASP A 193 -25.19 18.85 -1.79
C ASP A 193 -24.73 17.50 -1.28
N LEU A 194 -23.44 17.22 -1.44
CA LEU A 194 -22.74 16.01 -1.01
C LEU A 194 -21.65 16.34 0.03
N SER A 195 -21.61 17.58 0.53
CA SER A 195 -20.53 18.11 1.38
C SER A 195 -20.35 17.36 2.70
N ASP A 196 -21.41 16.71 3.20
CA ASP A 196 -21.35 15.94 4.45
C ASP A 196 -20.38 14.73 4.37
N PHE A 197 -20.05 14.27 3.17
CA PHE A 197 -19.24 13.07 3.02
C PHE A 197 -18.23 13.08 1.86
N LEU A 198 -18.38 13.97 0.86
CA LEU A 198 -17.47 14.04 -0.29
C LEU A 198 -16.77 15.40 -0.39
N GLN A 199 -15.49 15.35 -0.75
CA GLN A 199 -14.75 16.47 -1.27
C GLN A 199 -14.71 16.35 -2.79
N ILE A 200 -15.16 17.38 -3.50
CA ILE A 200 -15.27 17.39 -4.96
C ILE A 200 -14.42 18.53 -5.51
N ASP A 201 -13.65 18.24 -6.54
CA ASP A 201 -12.75 19.22 -7.15
C ASP A 201 -13.50 20.45 -7.68
N GLY A 202 -13.01 21.63 -7.30
CA GLY A 202 -13.54 22.91 -7.76
C GLY A 202 -14.89 23.34 -7.17
N VAL A 203 -15.46 22.53 -6.23
CA VAL A 203 -16.69 22.86 -5.51
C VAL A 203 -16.63 22.35 -4.08
N ASP A 204 -17.18 23.08 -3.12
CA ASP A 204 -17.16 22.71 -1.70
C ASP A 204 -18.19 21.59 -1.39
N GLY A 205 -18.16 20.49 -2.16
CA GLY A 205 -19.10 19.39 -2.04
C GLY A 205 -20.52 19.67 -2.57
N VAL A 206 -20.80 20.90 -3.03
CA VAL A 206 -22.10 21.29 -3.59
C VAL A 206 -22.00 21.45 -5.10
N ILE A 207 -22.63 20.56 -5.85
CA ILE A 207 -22.64 20.60 -7.31
C ILE A 207 -23.82 21.42 -7.78
N ASN A 208 -23.59 22.53 -8.47
CA ASN A 208 -24.61 23.31 -9.15
C ASN A 208 -24.72 22.89 -10.62
N LEU A 209 -25.94 22.56 -11.05
CA LEU A 209 -26.24 22.04 -12.38
C LEU A 209 -26.63 23.09 -13.42
N SER A 210 -26.54 24.39 -13.11
CA SER A 210 -26.98 25.48 -14.01
C SER A 210 -26.23 25.53 -15.34
N LYS A 211 -25.08 24.89 -15.45
CA LYS A 211 -24.31 24.73 -16.68
C LYS A 211 -24.82 23.64 -17.61
N LEU A 212 -25.66 22.74 -17.10
CA LEU A 212 -26.26 21.67 -17.90
C LEU A 212 -27.48 22.24 -18.64
N ILE A 213 -27.45 22.12 -19.93
CA ILE A 213 -28.52 22.59 -20.80
C ILE A 213 -29.21 21.35 -21.38
N LEU A 214 -30.54 21.30 -21.23
CA LEU A 214 -31.37 20.28 -21.79
C LEU A 214 -32.22 20.85 -22.93
N ASP A 215 -32.01 20.37 -24.12
CA ASP A 215 -32.72 20.80 -25.31
C ASP A 215 -33.07 19.62 -26.23
N GLU A 216 -33.70 19.89 -27.35
CA GLU A 216 -34.07 18.89 -28.32
C GLU A 216 -32.85 18.16 -28.94
N LYS A 217 -31.68 18.82 -28.98
CA LYS A 217 -30.46 18.26 -29.61
C LYS A 217 -29.85 17.17 -28.78
N ASN A 218 -29.96 17.28 -27.46
CA ASN A 218 -29.46 16.25 -26.55
C ASN A 218 -30.57 15.34 -26.01
N GLY A 219 -31.78 15.41 -26.60
CA GLY A 219 -32.92 14.61 -26.18
C GLY A 219 -33.35 14.92 -24.74
N TYR A 220 -33.18 16.17 -24.33
CA TYR A 220 -33.48 16.65 -22.97
C TYR A 220 -32.77 15.86 -21.87
N THR A 221 -31.51 15.44 -22.15
CA THR A 221 -30.68 14.72 -21.18
C THR A 221 -29.27 15.29 -21.18
N ALA A 222 -28.72 15.55 -20.00
CA ALA A 222 -27.34 16.01 -19.85
C ALA A 222 -26.70 15.36 -18.62
N THR A 223 -25.39 15.11 -18.70
CA THR A 223 -24.60 14.54 -17.61
C THR A 223 -23.43 15.45 -17.27
N GLY A 224 -23.29 15.79 -16.00
CA GLY A 224 -22.12 16.41 -15.43
C GLY A 224 -21.26 15.37 -14.76
N VAL A 225 -19.94 15.47 -14.92
CA VAL A 225 -18.94 14.56 -14.31
C VAL A 225 -18.01 15.40 -13.45
N TYR A 226 -17.83 15.00 -12.20
CA TYR A 226 -17.06 15.74 -11.21
C TYR A 226 -16.08 14.79 -10.52
N SER A 227 -14.83 15.21 -10.38
CA SER A 227 -13.78 14.40 -9.72
C SER A 227 -13.93 14.46 -8.21
N ILE A 228 -13.85 13.32 -7.55
CA ILE A 228 -13.83 13.21 -6.10
C ILE A 228 -12.38 13.32 -5.65
N THR A 229 -12.09 14.23 -4.72
CA THR A 229 -10.73 14.44 -4.17
C THR A 229 -10.55 13.86 -2.79
N GLY A 230 -11.63 13.54 -2.07
CA GLY A 230 -11.55 12.95 -0.74
C GLY A 230 -12.91 12.65 -0.12
N LEU A 231 -12.83 12.17 1.11
CA LEU A 231 -14.00 11.86 1.96
C LEU A 231 -13.98 12.74 3.20
N ASN A 232 -15.13 13.31 3.57
CA ASN A 232 -15.36 14.07 4.80
C ASN A 232 -15.88 13.13 5.91
N ILE A 233 -15.15 12.05 6.18
CA ILE A 233 -15.53 11.04 7.17
C ILE A 233 -14.41 10.92 8.18
N ASP A 234 -14.74 11.06 9.48
CA ASP A 234 -13.81 10.72 10.54
C ASP A 234 -13.86 9.21 10.78
N PHE A 235 -12.86 8.52 10.27
CA PHE A 235 -12.73 7.08 10.41
C PHE A 235 -12.21 6.65 11.78
N SER A 236 -11.73 7.59 12.60
CA SER A 236 -11.05 7.29 13.86
C SER A 236 -11.94 6.64 14.92
N GLU A 237 -13.25 6.79 14.77
CA GLU A 237 -14.24 6.24 15.69
C GLU A 237 -14.68 4.81 15.33
N TYR A 238 -14.23 4.28 14.20
CA TYR A 238 -14.67 2.99 13.68
C TYR A 238 -13.59 1.92 13.78
N SER A 239 -14.01 0.71 14.15
CA SER A 239 -13.18 -0.49 14.15
C SER A 239 -13.95 -1.66 13.53
N GLY A 240 -13.30 -2.44 12.67
CA GLY A 240 -13.93 -3.53 11.96
C GLY A 240 -14.75 -3.02 10.76
N LYS A 241 -16.06 -3.22 10.75
CA LYS A 241 -16.93 -2.71 9.70
C LYS A 241 -17.22 -1.22 9.90
N ILE A 242 -17.10 -0.44 8.85
CA ILE A 242 -17.52 0.96 8.81
C ILE A 242 -18.86 1.01 8.10
N ASP A 243 -19.91 1.38 8.83
CA ASP A 243 -21.23 1.65 8.28
C ASP A 243 -21.65 3.04 8.75
N ILE A 244 -21.73 3.97 7.82
CA ILE A 244 -22.04 5.37 8.10
C ILE A 244 -23.20 5.81 7.23
N VAL A 245 -24.16 6.51 7.83
CA VAL A 245 -25.23 7.18 7.10
C VAL A 245 -24.96 8.67 7.11
N LYS A 246 -24.81 9.25 5.94
CA LYS A 246 -24.64 10.68 5.71
C LYS A 246 -25.84 11.25 4.97
N LYS A 247 -26.02 12.54 5.02
CA LYS A 247 -27.13 13.19 4.34
C LYS A 247 -26.67 13.90 3.08
N SER A 248 -27.50 13.81 2.05
CA SER A 248 -27.39 14.58 0.81
C SER A 248 -28.67 15.35 0.60
N THR A 249 -28.59 16.54 0.06
CA THR A 249 -29.80 17.30 -0.28
C THR A 249 -29.81 17.68 -1.75
N ILE A 250 -30.99 17.62 -2.34
CA ILE A 250 -31.26 18.11 -3.69
C ILE A 250 -32.29 19.21 -3.59
N SER A 251 -31.95 20.41 -4.08
CA SER A 251 -32.82 21.59 -4.03
C SER A 251 -32.53 22.50 -5.21
N GLY A 252 -33.46 23.37 -5.51
CA GLY A 252 -33.29 24.35 -6.57
C GLY A 252 -34.53 24.51 -7.42
N SER A 253 -34.31 24.85 -8.70
CA SER A 253 -35.40 25.16 -9.63
C SER A 253 -35.05 24.78 -11.05
N VAL A 254 -36.05 24.69 -11.89
CA VAL A 254 -35.91 24.49 -13.33
C VAL A 254 -36.62 25.60 -14.08
N SER A 255 -35.94 26.17 -15.06
CA SER A 255 -36.51 27.20 -15.96
C SER A 255 -36.55 26.67 -17.39
N LEU A 256 -37.58 27.07 -18.11
CA LEU A 256 -37.78 26.75 -19.51
C LEU A 256 -37.89 28.03 -20.30
N THR A 257 -37.11 28.16 -21.37
CA THR A 257 -37.09 29.34 -22.25
C THR A 257 -37.21 28.94 -23.71
N GLY A 258 -37.79 29.81 -24.53
CA GLY A 258 -37.91 29.60 -25.98
C GLY A 258 -38.73 28.37 -26.35
N ALA A 259 -39.70 28.03 -25.55
CA ALA A 259 -40.53 26.84 -25.76
C ALA A 259 -41.42 26.98 -26.99
N ALA A 260 -41.43 25.92 -27.79
CA ALA A 260 -42.39 25.78 -28.89
C ALA A 260 -42.94 24.32 -28.90
N THR A 261 -44.11 24.15 -29.47
CA THR A 261 -44.75 22.85 -29.56
C THR A 261 -45.65 22.78 -30.79
N ASP A 262 -46.11 21.59 -31.10
CA ASP A 262 -47.16 21.33 -32.05
C ASP A 262 -48.24 20.44 -31.42
N LYS A 263 -49.45 20.38 -32.04
CA LYS A 263 -50.57 19.65 -31.51
C LYS A 263 -50.26 18.18 -31.30
N SER A 264 -49.54 17.57 -32.24
CA SER A 264 -49.21 16.12 -32.17
C SER A 264 -48.25 15.82 -31.03
N THR A 265 -47.34 16.73 -30.66
CA THR A 265 -46.43 16.57 -29.53
C THR A 265 -47.19 16.69 -28.20
N ILE A 266 -48.06 17.65 -28.06
CA ILE A 266 -48.93 17.76 -26.87
C ILE A 266 -49.80 16.52 -26.69
N GLU A 267 -50.46 16.02 -27.77
CA GLU A 267 -51.34 14.87 -27.69
C GLU A 267 -50.65 13.60 -27.27
N LYS A 268 -49.40 13.40 -27.64
CA LYS A 268 -48.58 12.22 -27.30
C LYS A 268 -48.03 12.24 -25.87
N SER A 269 -47.96 13.38 -25.25
CA SER A 269 -47.32 13.56 -23.94
C SER A 269 -48.35 13.45 -22.82
N SER A 270 -47.96 12.91 -21.68
CA SER A 270 -48.76 12.96 -20.43
C SER A 270 -48.55 14.29 -19.73
N ASN A 271 -47.39 14.46 -19.15
CA ASN A 271 -46.89 15.66 -18.52
C ASN A 271 -45.36 15.59 -18.54
N MET A 272 -44.69 16.71 -18.40
CA MET A 272 -43.27 16.79 -18.34
C MET A 272 -42.78 16.32 -16.97
N GLU A 273 -41.90 15.35 -16.94
CA GLU A 273 -41.28 14.81 -15.71
C GLU A 273 -39.81 15.13 -15.68
N PHE A 274 -39.30 15.55 -14.52
CA PHE A 274 -37.88 15.82 -14.30
C PHE A 274 -37.26 14.71 -13.48
N TYR A 275 -36.10 14.20 -13.93
CA TYR A 275 -35.31 13.20 -13.27
C TYR A 275 -33.89 13.69 -13.05
N LEU A 276 -33.36 13.38 -11.87
CA LEU A 276 -31.96 13.57 -11.56
C LEU A 276 -31.45 12.28 -10.93
N ALA A 277 -30.32 11.77 -11.43
CA ALA A 277 -29.65 10.61 -10.90
C ALA A 277 -28.21 10.97 -10.56
N VAL A 278 -27.79 10.60 -9.37
CA VAL A 278 -26.40 10.71 -8.93
C VAL A 278 -25.82 9.30 -8.86
N SER A 279 -24.73 9.07 -9.54
CA SER A 279 -24.01 7.79 -9.51
C SER A 279 -22.54 8.01 -9.26
N TYR A 280 -21.91 7.03 -8.66
CA TYR A 280 -20.51 7.06 -8.28
C TYR A 280 -19.72 6.05 -9.11
N LYS A 281 -18.54 6.46 -9.58
CA LYS A 281 -17.66 5.65 -10.44
C LYS A 281 -16.28 5.55 -9.83
N ASP A 282 -15.66 4.40 -10.03
CA ASP A 282 -14.26 4.15 -9.70
C ASP A 282 -13.87 4.51 -8.24
N LEU A 283 -14.81 4.31 -7.31
CA LEU A 283 -14.61 4.50 -5.88
C LEU A 283 -13.74 3.39 -5.32
N THR A 284 -12.44 3.46 -5.59
CA THR A 284 -11.44 2.57 -5.04
C THR A 284 -10.47 3.34 -4.16
N VAL A 285 -9.98 2.72 -3.11
CA VAL A 285 -8.97 3.33 -2.25
C VAL A 285 -7.60 3.15 -2.90
N GLU A 286 -6.90 4.24 -3.12
CA GLU A 286 -5.52 4.25 -3.60
C GLU A 286 -4.54 4.09 -2.45
N LYS A 287 -4.78 4.79 -1.35
CA LYS A 287 -3.93 4.79 -0.16
C LYS A 287 -4.79 4.91 1.10
N ALA A 288 -4.41 4.17 2.12
CA ALA A 288 -4.96 4.30 3.47
C ALA A 288 -3.83 4.54 4.47
N ASP A 289 -4.04 5.46 5.41
CA ASP A 289 -3.27 5.58 6.62
C ASP A 289 -4.06 4.88 7.73
N ALA A 290 -3.50 3.80 8.27
CA ALA A 290 -4.21 2.92 9.20
C ALA A 290 -3.28 2.29 10.22
N ASN A 291 -3.80 2.04 11.42
CA ASN A 291 -3.14 1.24 12.43
C ASN A 291 -3.43 -0.24 12.16
N VAL A 292 -2.39 -0.99 11.88
CA VAL A 292 -2.47 -2.40 11.52
C VAL A 292 -1.87 -3.24 12.63
N ASP A 293 -2.59 -4.27 13.05
CA ASP A 293 -2.10 -5.30 13.98
C ASP A 293 -2.01 -6.61 13.21
N TYR A 294 -0.88 -6.80 12.55
CA TYR A 294 -0.61 -7.98 11.77
C TYR A 294 0.68 -8.63 12.22
N GLN A 295 0.60 -9.89 12.60
CA GLN A 295 1.76 -10.66 12.99
C GLN A 295 2.19 -11.57 11.83
N LEU A 296 3.39 -11.31 11.34
CA LEU A 296 4.05 -12.22 10.41
C LEU A 296 4.45 -13.49 11.15
N GLU A 297 4.31 -14.64 10.50
CA GLU A 297 4.86 -15.88 11.05
C GLU A 297 6.38 -15.78 11.17
N ALA A 298 6.92 -16.34 12.25
CA ALA A 298 8.34 -16.38 12.48
C ALA A 298 9.07 -17.09 11.32
N ILE A 299 10.14 -16.46 10.84
CA ILE A 299 10.97 -16.99 9.79
C ILE A 299 12.21 -17.60 10.44
N ASN A 300 12.40 -18.90 10.23
CA ASN A 300 13.55 -19.61 10.74
C ASN A 300 14.50 -19.94 9.60
N GLN A 301 15.72 -19.43 9.67
CA GLN A 301 16.79 -19.72 8.71
C GLN A 301 17.99 -20.30 9.43
N VAL A 302 18.49 -21.40 8.92
CA VAL A 302 19.72 -21.99 9.42
C VAL A 302 20.88 -21.55 8.52
N VAL A 303 21.88 -20.93 9.12
CA VAL A 303 23.16 -20.65 8.45
C VAL A 303 24.14 -21.75 8.84
N ASP A 304 24.52 -22.55 7.86
CA ASP A 304 25.40 -23.68 8.08
C ASP A 304 26.86 -23.25 7.92
N LEU A 305 27.68 -23.51 8.96
CA LEU A 305 29.10 -23.23 9.00
C LEU A 305 29.95 -24.52 8.74
N THR A 306 29.36 -25.56 8.12
CA THR A 306 30.08 -26.79 7.79
C THR A 306 31.23 -26.59 6.82
N SER A 307 31.28 -25.48 6.11
CA SER A 307 32.44 -25.07 5.29
C SER A 307 33.65 -24.62 6.09
N LEU A 308 33.56 -24.50 7.42
CA LEU A 308 34.72 -24.28 8.27
C LEU A 308 35.70 -25.49 8.14
N PRO A 309 37.02 -25.22 8.02
CA PRO A 309 38.02 -26.24 8.03
C PRO A 309 37.88 -27.19 9.23
N GLU A 310 38.15 -28.46 9.01
CA GLU A 310 37.96 -29.50 10.03
C GLU A 310 38.68 -29.18 11.36
N ILE A 311 39.84 -28.58 11.27
CA ILE A 311 40.65 -28.15 12.42
C ILE A 311 39.87 -27.13 13.31
N LEU A 312 38.99 -26.32 12.74
CA LEU A 312 38.22 -25.32 13.48
C LEU A 312 36.87 -25.88 13.97
N ARG A 313 36.53 -27.11 13.55
CA ARG A 313 35.30 -27.82 14.00
C ARG A 313 35.57 -28.73 15.18
N GLY A 314 36.81 -28.85 15.61
CA GLY A 314 37.20 -29.68 16.75
C GLY A 314 36.53 -29.25 18.04
N ASP A 315 36.36 -30.23 18.96
CA ASP A 315 35.69 -29.97 20.24
C ASP A 315 36.47 -29.05 21.16
N ASP A 316 37.81 -29.06 21.00
CA ASP A 316 38.74 -28.30 21.81
C ASP A 316 39.02 -26.89 21.22
N VAL A 317 38.39 -26.57 20.08
CA VAL A 317 38.58 -25.28 19.42
C VAL A 317 37.53 -24.32 19.91
N CYS A 318 37.99 -23.22 20.46
CA CYS A 318 37.17 -22.03 20.75
C CYS A 318 37.57 -20.90 19.81
N LEU A 319 36.66 -20.44 19.01
CA LEU A 319 36.84 -19.27 18.16
C LEU A 319 36.42 -18.04 18.97
N ASP A 320 37.38 -17.22 19.35
CA ASP A 320 37.11 -15.92 19.92
C ASP A 320 36.93 -14.92 18.79
N VAL A 321 35.71 -14.41 18.65
CA VAL A 321 35.32 -13.51 17.59
C VAL A 321 35.27 -12.10 18.13
N TYR A 322 36.15 -11.24 17.65
CA TYR A 322 36.28 -9.89 18.17
C TYR A 322 35.06 -9.01 17.96
N ASN A 323 34.47 -9.04 16.77
CA ASN A 323 33.30 -8.24 16.45
C ASN A 323 32.37 -9.01 15.50
N PRO A 324 31.51 -9.88 16.02
CA PRO A 324 30.52 -10.53 15.19
C PRO A 324 29.46 -9.51 14.77
N TYR A 325 29.10 -9.55 13.48
CA TYR A 325 28.01 -8.72 12.98
C TYR A 325 27.24 -9.43 11.87
N ILE A 326 26.00 -9.05 11.72
CA ILE A 326 25.13 -9.48 10.65
C ILE A 326 24.80 -8.27 9.79
N VAL A 327 24.93 -8.41 8.48
CA VAL A 327 24.49 -7.40 7.54
C VAL A 327 23.24 -7.89 6.86
N LEU A 328 22.15 -7.15 7.01
CA LEU A 328 20.90 -7.39 6.33
C LEU A 328 20.72 -6.37 5.22
N ASP A 329 20.62 -6.85 3.98
CA ASP A 329 20.15 -6.06 2.85
C ASP A 329 18.65 -6.30 2.72
N LEU A 330 17.84 -5.40 3.28
CA LEU A 330 16.39 -5.45 3.23
C LEU A 330 15.89 -4.74 1.98
N THR A 331 14.96 -5.37 1.28
CA THR A 331 14.22 -4.71 0.21
C THR A 331 12.74 -5.01 0.42
N THR A 332 11.96 -3.96 0.58
CA THR A 332 10.52 -4.06 0.78
C THR A 332 9.77 -3.10 -0.13
N ASN A 333 8.62 -3.53 -0.61
CA ASN A 333 7.62 -2.69 -1.27
C ASN A 333 6.32 -2.62 -0.45
N SER A 334 6.41 -3.01 0.83
CA SER A 334 5.28 -2.90 1.76
C SER A 334 4.95 -1.44 2.02
N GLY A 335 3.69 -1.06 1.87
CA GLY A 335 3.17 0.24 2.30
C GLY A 335 3.02 0.38 3.82
N ILE A 336 3.36 -0.65 4.58
CA ILE A 336 3.24 -0.70 6.04
C ILE A 336 4.64 -0.81 6.63
N PRO A 337 5.04 0.05 7.58
CA PRO A 337 6.24 -0.15 8.35
C PRO A 337 6.08 -1.41 9.21
N LEU A 338 7.16 -2.13 9.43
CA LEU A 338 7.16 -3.37 10.19
C LEU A 338 8.21 -3.31 11.29
N ASP A 339 7.80 -3.69 12.50
CA ASP A 339 8.71 -3.96 13.59
C ASP A 339 9.08 -5.44 13.55
N ALA A 340 10.36 -5.75 13.56
CA ALA A 340 10.84 -7.13 13.55
C ALA A 340 11.85 -7.36 14.67
N VAL A 341 11.87 -8.57 15.19
CA VAL A 341 12.89 -9.00 16.15
C VAL A 341 13.72 -10.07 15.48
N LEU A 342 15.01 -9.79 15.32
CA LEU A 342 15.99 -10.79 14.91
C LEU A 342 16.59 -11.47 16.14
N SER A 343 16.50 -12.79 16.18
CA SER A 343 17.20 -13.59 17.19
C SER A 343 18.16 -14.54 16.49
N VAL A 344 19.42 -14.51 16.90
CA VAL A 344 20.46 -15.40 16.38
C VAL A 344 20.92 -16.32 17.50
N VAL A 345 20.66 -17.60 17.33
CA VAL A 345 21.03 -18.62 18.31
C VAL A 345 22.09 -19.53 17.68
N PRO A 346 23.33 -19.55 18.18
CA PRO A 346 24.32 -20.48 17.69
C PRO A 346 24.03 -21.89 18.19
N TYR A 347 24.26 -22.85 17.30
CA TYR A 347 24.10 -24.27 17.61
C TYR A 347 25.43 -24.99 17.47
N LYS A 348 25.72 -25.86 18.45
CA LYS A 348 26.84 -26.81 18.38
C LYS A 348 26.28 -28.22 18.50
N ARG A 349 26.50 -29.08 17.49
CA ARG A 349 26.00 -30.47 17.46
C ARG A 349 24.50 -30.61 17.70
N GLY A 350 23.71 -29.71 17.15
CA GLY A 350 22.26 -29.73 17.26
C GLY A 350 21.69 -29.23 18.60
N ALA A 351 22.56 -28.73 19.50
CA ALA A 351 22.14 -28.11 20.75
C ALA A 351 22.46 -26.59 20.73
N PRO A 352 21.58 -25.75 21.25
CA PRO A 352 21.89 -24.32 21.38
C PRO A 352 23.06 -24.09 22.33
N VAL A 353 23.91 -23.14 22.00
CA VAL A 353 25.02 -22.76 22.86
C VAL A 353 24.51 -21.76 23.90
N PRO A 354 24.42 -22.13 25.16
CA PRO A 354 23.94 -21.23 26.19
C PRO A 354 24.88 -20.01 26.31
N SER A 355 24.29 -18.85 26.57
CA SER A 355 25.01 -17.59 26.77
C SER A 355 25.50 -16.83 25.53
N PHE A 356 25.01 -17.13 24.37
CA PHE A 356 25.32 -16.35 23.17
C PHE A 356 24.06 -16.14 22.32
N ASP A 357 23.11 -15.42 22.85
CA ASP A 357 21.92 -15.00 22.08
C ASP A 357 22.15 -13.55 21.65
N MET A 358 22.10 -13.32 20.35
CA MET A 358 22.05 -11.97 19.79
C MET A 358 20.61 -11.65 19.47
N VAL A 359 20.07 -10.62 20.09
CA VAL A 359 18.72 -10.12 19.81
C VAL A 359 18.80 -8.68 19.36
N ALA A 360 18.14 -8.38 18.27
CA ALA A 360 18.05 -7.03 17.72
C ALA A 360 16.63 -6.68 17.33
N GLU A 361 16.18 -5.50 17.70
CA GLU A 361 14.92 -4.91 17.25
C GLU A 361 15.18 -4.11 15.98
N LEU A 362 14.37 -4.34 14.96
CA LEU A 362 14.54 -3.77 13.62
C LEU A 362 13.28 -3.01 13.21
N ASP A 363 13.44 -1.76 12.83
CA ASP A 363 12.41 -0.96 12.21
C ASP A 363 12.56 -1.06 10.68
N ILE A 364 11.61 -1.67 10.02
CA ILE A 364 11.61 -1.82 8.56
C ILE A 364 10.72 -0.73 7.96
N PRO A 365 11.27 0.18 7.14
CA PRO A 365 10.52 1.30 6.61
C PRO A 365 9.46 0.85 5.60
N SER A 366 8.37 1.63 5.52
CA SER A 366 7.37 1.44 4.49
C SER A 366 7.80 2.04 3.16
N SER A 367 7.27 1.49 2.07
CA SER A 367 7.35 2.08 0.74
C SER A 367 6.22 3.06 0.50
N GLU A 368 6.47 4.12 -0.26
CA GLU A 368 5.42 5.07 -0.67
C GLU A 368 4.41 4.48 -1.66
N SER A 369 4.82 3.46 -2.41
CA SER A 369 3.95 2.77 -3.36
C SER A 369 4.45 1.34 -3.60
N SER A 370 3.54 0.46 -4.01
CA SER A 370 3.86 -0.94 -4.33
C SER A 370 4.85 -1.11 -5.50
N ASP A 371 4.95 -0.11 -6.35
CA ASP A 371 5.83 -0.13 -7.54
C ASP A 371 7.25 0.35 -7.22
N LYS A 372 7.46 0.95 -6.05
CA LYS A 372 8.77 1.43 -5.60
C LYS A 372 9.23 0.63 -4.41
N ALA A 373 10.28 -0.17 -4.59
CA ALA A 373 10.90 -0.84 -3.47
C ALA A 373 11.82 0.13 -2.71
N VAL A 374 11.77 0.05 -1.38
CA VAL A 374 12.73 0.72 -0.49
C VAL A 374 13.75 -0.32 -0.06
N SER A 375 15.03 0.03 -0.19
CA SER A 375 16.14 -0.80 0.27
C SER A 375 16.82 -0.15 1.45
N GLN A 376 17.11 -0.94 2.47
CA GLN A 376 17.83 -0.51 3.65
C GLN A 376 18.92 -1.53 3.99
N LYS A 377 20.10 -1.02 4.31
CA LYS A 377 21.20 -1.84 4.79
C LYS A 377 21.32 -1.67 6.29
N ILE A 378 21.16 -2.75 7.04
CA ILE A 378 21.21 -2.77 8.50
C ILE A 378 22.40 -3.61 8.94
N TRP A 379 23.22 -3.03 9.81
CA TRP A 379 24.30 -3.73 10.50
C TRP A 379 23.87 -4.00 11.93
N ILE A 380 23.95 -5.25 12.33
CA ILE A 380 23.58 -5.71 13.65
C ILE A 380 24.83 -6.29 14.31
N GLY A 381 25.25 -5.69 15.39
CA GLY A 381 26.46 -6.13 16.10
C GLY A 381 26.64 -5.45 17.44
N GLY A 382 27.68 -5.84 18.16
CA GLY A 382 28.01 -5.26 19.46
C GLY A 382 28.70 -3.89 19.40
N ARG A 383 29.23 -3.50 18.24
CA ARG A 383 30.03 -2.27 18.06
C ARG A 383 29.79 -1.63 16.70
N GLU A 384 29.75 -0.30 16.71
CA GLU A 384 29.52 0.54 15.52
C GLU A 384 30.83 0.89 14.77
N ASP A 385 32.00 0.44 15.24
CA ASP A 385 33.28 0.87 14.75
C ASP A 385 33.49 0.60 13.24
N GLY A 386 33.82 1.63 12.48
CA GLY A 386 34.22 1.53 11.07
C GLY A 386 33.04 1.49 10.06
N LEU A 387 31.82 1.81 10.44
CA LEU A 387 30.68 1.87 9.54
C LEU A 387 30.60 3.19 8.78
N GLY A 388 30.14 3.13 7.53
CA GLY A 388 29.85 4.32 6.72
C GLY A 388 28.55 5.01 7.16
N SER A 389 28.37 6.26 6.78
CA SER A 389 27.21 7.08 7.15
C SER A 389 25.86 6.57 6.62
N ASP A 390 25.88 5.69 5.61
CA ASP A 390 24.69 5.20 4.91
C ASP A 390 24.17 3.87 5.48
N ILE A 391 24.74 3.44 6.60
CA ILE A 391 24.45 2.16 7.23
C ILE A 391 23.71 2.41 8.53
N HIS A 392 22.52 1.81 8.65
CA HIS A 392 21.78 1.81 9.89
C HIS A 392 22.36 0.76 10.83
N PHE A 393 22.94 1.20 11.96
CA PHE A 393 23.48 0.30 12.97
C PHE A 393 22.42 0.02 14.04
N VAL A 394 22.27 -1.26 14.35
CA VAL A 394 21.43 -1.74 15.45
C VAL A 394 22.33 -2.48 16.42
N GLN A 395 22.36 -2.00 17.66
CA GLN A 395 23.11 -2.66 18.71
C GLN A 395 22.38 -3.93 19.11
N ALA A 396 23.10 -5.05 19.05
CA ALA A 396 22.63 -6.32 19.60
C ALA A 396 22.92 -6.41 21.09
N ASN A 397 21.97 -6.89 21.83
CA ASN A 397 22.06 -7.15 23.28
C ASN A 397 22.47 -8.59 23.52
#